data_8458848fcf3e64e53a3bb174ab230673
#
_entry.id   8458848fcf3e64e53a3bb174ab230673
#
_cell.length_a   1.000
_cell.length_b   1.000
_cell.length_c   1.000
_cell.angle_alpha   90.00
_cell.angle_beta   90.00
_cell.angle_gamma   90.00
#
_symmetry.space_group_name_H-M   'P 1'
#
loop_
_entity.id
_entity.type
_entity.pdbx_description
1 polymer ?
#
loop_
_entity_poly.entity_id
_entity_poly.type
_entity_poly.pdbx_seq_one_letter_code
_entity_poly.pdbx_strand_id
1 'polypeptide(L)'
;PLEERYVIRPTSETIIGHFYARWIKSWRDLPVLINQWANVVRWELRTRIFLRTTEFLWQEGHTAHSTREEAEAEARQMLDVYADVAENVMAMPVIRGVKSRAERFAGATRSFCIEAMMQNGLALQAGTSHELGQNFAKAFEIRFQNKAGELEYAWQTSWGVSTRLLGGLIMTHSDD
;
A
#
# COMPACT_ATOMS: atom_id res chain seq x y z
N PRO A 1 -30.28 7.55 -15.06
CA PRO A 1 -29.08 8.36 -14.79
C PRO A 1 -29.06 8.71 -13.31
N LEU A 2 -27.88 8.78 -12.72
CA LEU A 2 -27.73 9.23 -11.33
C LEU A 2 -27.95 10.75 -11.30
N GLU A 3 -28.61 11.26 -10.27
CA GLU A 3 -28.82 12.70 -10.07
C GLU A 3 -27.49 13.41 -9.79
N GLU A 4 -26.56 12.73 -9.10
CA GLU A 4 -25.21 13.19 -8.83
C GLU A 4 -24.17 12.28 -9.48
N ARG A 5 -23.03 12.86 -9.84
CA ARG A 5 -21.89 12.09 -10.34
C ARG A 5 -21.07 11.50 -9.20
N TYR A 6 -20.87 10.21 -9.25
CA TYR A 6 -19.95 9.52 -8.35
C TYR A 6 -18.59 9.30 -9.02
N VAL A 7 -17.54 9.40 -8.23
CA VAL A 7 -16.18 9.09 -8.65
C VAL A 7 -15.79 7.75 -8.02
N ILE A 8 -15.44 6.79 -8.88
CA ILE A 8 -14.96 5.48 -8.44
C ILE A 8 -13.46 5.60 -8.17
N ARG A 9 -13.02 5.28 -6.96
CA ARG A 9 -11.61 5.37 -6.59
C ARG A 9 -10.81 4.16 -7.10
N PRO A 10 -9.67 4.37 -7.78
CA PRO A 10 -8.74 3.29 -8.13
C PRO A 10 -7.69 3.03 -7.04
N THR A 11 -7.58 3.95 -6.07
CA THR A 11 -6.65 3.96 -4.95
C THR A 11 -7.07 5.03 -3.94
N SER A 12 -6.52 5.02 -2.74
CA SER A 12 -6.95 5.91 -1.65
C SER A 12 -5.95 7.01 -1.30
N GLU A 13 -4.73 7.04 -1.86
CA GLU A 13 -3.70 8.02 -1.51
C GLU A 13 -4.19 9.46 -1.66
N THR A 14 -4.92 9.76 -2.72
CA THR A 14 -5.40 11.13 -2.99
C THR A 14 -6.46 11.58 -1.99
N ILE A 15 -7.41 10.71 -1.66
CA ILE A 15 -8.47 11.01 -0.67
C ILE A 15 -7.84 11.19 0.70
N ILE A 16 -6.97 10.27 1.10
CA ILE A 16 -6.30 10.28 2.40
C ILE A 16 -5.36 11.48 2.50
N GLY A 17 -4.62 11.79 1.44
CA GLY A 17 -3.76 12.98 1.40
C GLY A 17 -4.53 14.27 1.63
N HIS A 18 -5.72 14.39 1.05
CA HIS A 18 -6.60 15.55 1.29
C HIS A 18 -7.01 15.68 2.76
N PHE A 19 -7.30 14.58 3.45
CA PHE A 19 -7.64 14.61 4.88
C PHE A 19 -6.41 14.79 5.76
N TYR A 20 -5.29 14.19 5.43
CA TYR A 20 -4.04 14.39 6.18
C TYR A 20 -3.61 15.86 6.19
N ALA A 21 -3.78 16.58 5.09
CA ALA A 21 -3.52 18.01 5.05
C ALA A 21 -4.38 18.83 6.02
N ARG A 22 -5.52 18.30 6.44
CA ARG A 22 -6.40 18.92 7.44
C ARG A 22 -6.07 18.48 8.87
N TRP A 23 -5.72 17.22 9.07
CA TRP A 23 -5.51 16.63 10.39
C TRP A 23 -4.12 16.93 10.94
N ILE A 24 -3.08 16.89 10.09
CA ILE A 24 -1.69 17.04 10.49
C ILE A 24 -1.32 18.53 10.46
N LYS A 25 -1.02 19.09 11.62
CA LYS A 25 -0.63 20.49 11.80
C LYS A 25 0.65 20.65 12.61
N SER A 26 0.92 19.75 13.51
CA SER A 26 2.02 19.77 14.46
C SER A 26 2.75 18.43 14.47
N TRP A 27 4.01 18.44 14.87
CA TRP A 27 4.77 17.21 15.14
C TRP A 27 4.10 16.29 16.16
N ARG A 28 3.21 16.84 17.00
CA ARG A 28 2.43 16.05 17.98
C ARG A 28 1.33 15.22 17.35
N ASP A 29 0.94 15.54 16.13
CA ASP A 29 -0.06 14.77 15.37
C ASP A 29 0.57 13.56 14.66
N LEU A 30 1.90 13.44 14.69
CA LEU A 30 2.66 12.39 14.04
C LEU A 30 3.23 11.38 15.05
N PRO A 31 3.34 10.10 14.69
CA PRO A 31 2.90 9.52 13.42
C PRO A 31 1.39 9.33 13.34
N VAL A 32 0.83 9.46 12.13
CA VAL A 32 -0.54 9.00 11.84
C VAL A 32 -0.46 7.65 11.17
N LEU A 33 -1.10 6.66 11.78
CA LEU A 33 -1.12 5.27 11.30
C LEU A 33 -2.58 4.85 11.14
N ILE A 34 -3.02 4.71 9.91
CA ILE A 34 -4.39 4.24 9.62
C ILE A 34 -4.37 3.12 8.60
N ASN A 35 -5.34 2.24 8.70
CA ASN A 35 -5.63 1.24 7.69
C ASN A 35 -7.14 1.09 7.50
N GLN A 36 -7.52 0.50 6.38
CA GLN A 36 -8.91 0.18 6.10
C GLN A 36 -9.03 -1.15 5.35
N TRP A 37 -10.16 -1.80 5.57
CA TRP A 37 -10.69 -2.86 4.72
C TRP A 37 -11.64 -2.20 3.74
N ALA A 38 -11.31 -2.27 2.45
CA ALA A 38 -12.00 -1.49 1.44
C ALA A 38 -12.02 -2.22 0.11
N ASN A 39 -12.71 -1.64 -0.86
CA ASN A 39 -12.66 -2.01 -2.25
C ASN A 39 -12.11 -0.88 -3.10
N VAL A 40 -11.55 -1.23 -4.23
CA VAL A 40 -11.20 -0.30 -5.32
C VAL A 40 -11.61 -0.91 -6.65
N VAL A 41 -11.78 -0.04 -7.64
CA VAL A 41 -12.12 -0.45 -9.01
C VAL A 41 -11.02 0.05 -9.94
N ARG A 42 -10.46 -0.88 -10.71
CA ARG A 42 -9.44 -0.58 -11.74
C ARG A 42 -9.86 -1.23 -13.03
N TRP A 43 -9.67 -0.53 -14.13
CA TRP A 43 -9.93 -1.13 -15.43
C TRP A 43 -9.00 -2.33 -15.65
N GLU A 44 -9.60 -3.49 -15.90
CA GLU A 44 -8.87 -4.73 -16.21
C GLU A 44 -9.47 -5.39 -17.45
N LEU A 45 -8.66 -5.50 -18.48
CA LEU A 45 -9.08 -6.06 -19.76
C LEU A 45 -9.17 -7.60 -19.72
N ARG A 46 -8.31 -8.24 -18.93
CA ARG A 46 -8.22 -9.70 -18.84
C ARG A 46 -8.33 -10.15 -17.41
N THR A 47 -9.55 -10.34 -16.95
CA THR A 47 -9.85 -10.77 -15.59
C THR A 47 -9.44 -12.23 -15.36
N ARG A 48 -8.97 -12.51 -14.15
CA ARG A 48 -8.71 -13.86 -13.62
C ARG A 48 -9.19 -13.91 -12.19
N ILE A 49 -9.96 -14.91 -11.83
CA ILE A 49 -10.49 -15.11 -10.47
C ILE A 49 -9.37 -14.90 -9.43
N PHE A 50 -9.67 -14.15 -8.39
CA PHE A 50 -8.78 -13.68 -7.32
C PHE A 50 -7.51 -12.92 -7.76
N LEU A 51 -6.91 -13.25 -8.89
CA LEU A 51 -5.61 -12.73 -9.30
C LEU A 51 -5.69 -11.34 -9.95
N ARG A 52 -6.69 -11.15 -10.82
CA ARG A 52 -6.97 -9.88 -11.51
C ARG A 52 -8.47 -9.71 -11.71
N THR A 53 -9.06 -8.82 -10.94
CA THR A 53 -10.48 -8.48 -11.04
C THR A 53 -10.63 -6.97 -11.21
N THR A 54 -11.68 -6.54 -11.86
CA THR A 54 -11.98 -5.11 -12.06
C THR A 54 -12.26 -4.44 -10.73
N GLU A 55 -13.03 -5.07 -9.86
CA GLU A 55 -13.20 -4.69 -8.47
C GLU A 55 -12.55 -5.74 -7.58
N PHE A 56 -11.84 -5.30 -6.55
CA PHE A 56 -11.25 -6.21 -5.57
C PHE A 56 -11.31 -5.64 -4.16
N LEU A 57 -11.40 -6.55 -3.21
CA LEU A 57 -11.30 -6.25 -1.79
C LEU A 57 -9.84 -6.31 -1.37
N TRP A 58 -9.45 -5.39 -0.50
CA TRP A 58 -8.11 -5.36 0.04
C TRP A 58 -8.06 -4.76 1.45
N GLN A 59 -6.96 -4.97 2.10
CA GLN A 59 -6.51 -4.17 3.21
C GLN A 59 -5.47 -3.20 2.67
N GLU A 60 -5.61 -1.94 2.98
CA GLU A 60 -4.60 -0.93 2.69
C GLU A 60 -4.34 -0.07 3.92
N GLY A 61 -3.09 0.30 4.11
CA GLY A 61 -2.68 1.23 5.14
C GLY A 61 -1.98 2.44 4.55
N HIS A 62 -2.11 3.54 5.26
CA HIS A 62 -1.51 4.82 4.90
C HIS A 62 -0.97 5.46 6.16
N THR A 63 0.25 5.93 6.11
CA THR A 63 0.90 6.52 7.26
C THR A 63 1.58 7.84 6.94
N ALA A 64 1.75 8.66 7.97
CA ALA A 64 2.52 9.89 7.88
C ALA A 64 3.44 10.01 9.11
N HIS A 65 4.66 10.41 8.89
CA HIS A 65 5.74 10.44 9.88
C HIS A 65 6.47 11.78 9.85
N SER A 66 7.14 12.10 10.94
CA SER A 66 7.95 13.33 11.04
C SER A 66 9.31 13.20 10.35
N THR A 67 9.85 11.98 10.27
CA THR A 67 11.17 11.75 9.68
C THR A 67 11.13 10.69 8.59
N ARG A 68 12.15 10.71 7.75
CA ARG A 68 12.37 9.71 6.72
C ARG A 68 12.59 8.32 7.33
N GLU A 69 13.40 8.28 8.37
CA GLU A 69 13.80 7.04 9.05
C GLU A 69 12.59 6.31 9.64
N GLU A 70 11.66 7.07 10.25
CA GLU A 70 10.40 6.51 10.76
C GLU A 70 9.56 5.91 9.62
N ALA A 71 9.41 6.62 8.51
CA ALA A 71 8.66 6.13 7.36
C ALA A 71 9.31 4.90 6.71
N GLU A 72 10.64 4.87 6.59
CA GLU A 72 11.38 3.71 6.07
C GLU A 72 11.22 2.49 6.99
N ALA A 73 11.27 2.69 8.29
CA ALA A 73 11.07 1.62 9.27
C ALA A 73 9.65 1.03 9.16
N GLU A 74 8.63 1.89 9.08
CA GLU A 74 7.23 1.47 8.91
C GLU A 74 7.03 0.68 7.62
N ALA A 75 7.56 1.16 6.49
CA ALA A 75 7.43 0.47 5.22
C ALA A 75 8.04 -0.94 5.25
N ARG A 76 9.17 -1.11 5.93
CA ARG A 76 9.82 -2.41 6.10
C ARG A 76 9.06 -3.30 7.07
N GLN A 77 8.62 -2.75 8.20
CA GLN A 77 7.83 -3.48 9.19
C GLN A 77 6.57 -4.07 8.55
N MET A 78 5.86 -3.30 7.73
CA MET A 78 4.65 -3.80 7.08
C MET A 78 4.93 -4.85 6.00
N LEU A 79 6.05 -4.77 5.31
CA LEU A 79 6.48 -5.85 4.42
C LEU A 79 6.72 -7.15 5.21
N ASP A 80 7.38 -7.05 6.38
CA ASP A 80 7.65 -8.19 7.24
C ASP A 80 6.38 -8.80 7.83
N VAL A 81 5.40 -7.96 8.22
CA VAL A 81 4.06 -8.43 8.65
C VAL A 81 3.37 -9.22 7.54
N TYR A 82 3.39 -8.73 6.30
CA TYR A 82 2.80 -9.44 5.18
C TYR A 82 3.51 -10.76 4.88
N ALA A 83 4.82 -10.77 4.98
CA ALA A 83 5.59 -11.99 4.80
C ALA A 83 5.33 -13.01 5.93
N ASP A 84 5.23 -12.54 7.17
CA ASP A 84 4.90 -13.39 8.32
C ASP A 84 3.52 -14.06 8.15
N VAL A 85 2.51 -13.30 7.73
CA VAL A 85 1.18 -13.84 7.42
C VAL A 85 1.25 -14.86 6.28
N ALA A 86 1.96 -14.56 5.20
CA ALA A 86 2.11 -15.49 4.08
C ALA A 86 2.81 -16.79 4.51
N GLU A 87 3.92 -16.69 5.22
CA GLU A 87 4.76 -17.84 5.58
C GLU A 87 4.19 -18.66 6.75
N ASN A 88 3.78 -17.99 7.84
CA ASN A 88 3.44 -18.65 9.09
C ASN A 88 1.94 -18.92 9.27
N VAL A 89 1.06 -18.17 8.62
CA VAL A 89 -0.39 -18.39 8.67
C VAL A 89 -0.89 -19.13 7.44
N MET A 90 -0.40 -18.76 6.25
CA MET A 90 -0.84 -19.34 4.99
C MET A 90 0.08 -20.48 4.49
N ALA A 91 1.19 -20.74 5.16
CA ALA A 91 2.23 -21.70 4.76
C ALA A 91 2.68 -21.50 3.30
N MET A 92 2.71 -20.27 2.83
CA MET A 92 3.07 -19.87 1.49
C MET A 92 4.44 -19.18 1.52
N PRO A 93 5.53 -19.85 1.12
CA PRO A 93 6.86 -19.25 1.11
C PRO A 93 6.91 -18.04 0.18
N VAL A 94 7.52 -16.96 0.64
CA VAL A 94 7.65 -15.73 -0.14
C VAL A 94 9.07 -15.19 -0.14
N ILE A 95 9.40 -14.49 -1.22
CA ILE A 95 10.66 -13.74 -1.36
C ILE A 95 10.34 -12.25 -1.18
N ARG A 96 11.04 -11.61 -0.25
CA ARG A 96 10.99 -10.17 -0.05
C ARG A 96 11.92 -9.49 -1.04
N GLY A 97 11.45 -8.46 -1.72
CA GLY A 97 12.24 -7.75 -2.72
C GLY A 97 11.90 -6.27 -2.85
N VAL A 98 12.74 -5.58 -3.62
CA VAL A 98 12.53 -4.20 -4.01
C VAL A 98 12.24 -4.16 -5.50
N LYS A 99 11.15 -3.52 -5.88
CA LYS A 99 10.76 -3.38 -7.28
C LYS A 99 11.75 -2.52 -8.06
N SER A 100 11.97 -2.88 -9.30
CA SER A 100 12.71 -2.07 -10.26
C SER A 100 12.07 -0.69 -10.41
N ARG A 101 12.84 0.26 -10.93
CA ARG A 101 12.33 1.61 -11.18
C ARG A 101 11.13 1.62 -12.15
N ALA A 102 11.09 0.70 -13.10
CA ALA A 102 10.02 0.59 -14.09
C ALA A 102 8.71 0.05 -13.50
N GLU A 103 8.79 -0.77 -12.44
CA GLU A 103 7.63 -1.42 -11.82
C GLU A 103 7.19 -0.76 -10.51
N ARG A 104 7.93 0.24 -10.09
CA ARG A 104 7.67 0.97 -8.87
C ARG A 104 6.34 1.70 -8.95
N PHE A 105 5.60 1.73 -7.84
CA PHE A 105 4.35 2.50 -7.72
C PHE A 105 4.59 3.97 -8.05
N ALA A 106 3.71 4.55 -8.86
CA ALA A 106 3.80 5.95 -9.25
C ALA A 106 3.71 6.86 -8.02
N GLY A 107 4.71 7.72 -7.84
CA GLY A 107 4.83 8.60 -6.68
C GLY A 107 5.63 8.01 -5.51
N ALA A 108 5.95 6.72 -5.50
CA ALA A 108 6.83 6.13 -4.50
C ALA A 108 8.31 6.42 -4.79
N THR A 109 9.10 6.56 -3.74
CA THR A 109 10.57 6.58 -3.82
C THR A 109 11.15 5.18 -3.90
N ARG A 110 10.56 4.24 -3.15
CA ARG A 110 10.83 2.79 -3.20
C ARG A 110 9.52 2.01 -3.07
N SER A 111 9.48 0.84 -3.69
CA SER A 111 8.38 -0.11 -3.55
C SER A 111 8.94 -1.47 -3.20
N PHE A 112 8.57 -1.97 -2.04
CA PHE A 112 8.85 -3.32 -1.61
C PHE A 112 7.70 -4.24 -1.99
N CYS A 113 7.99 -5.51 -2.20
CA CYS A 113 6.96 -6.53 -2.41
C CYS A 113 7.37 -7.87 -1.80
N ILE A 114 6.38 -8.70 -1.57
CA ILE A 114 6.55 -10.13 -1.37
C ILE A 114 6.03 -10.86 -2.59
N GLU A 115 6.77 -11.85 -3.06
CA GLU A 115 6.41 -12.68 -4.20
C GLU A 115 6.48 -14.15 -3.82
N ALA A 116 5.43 -14.90 -4.18
CA ALA A 116 5.37 -16.35 -4.00
C ALA A 116 5.56 -17.06 -5.33
N MET A 117 6.27 -18.18 -5.33
CA MET A 117 6.39 -19.05 -6.50
C MET A 117 5.17 -19.97 -6.57
N MET A 118 4.46 -19.92 -7.69
CA MET A 118 3.31 -20.80 -7.94
C MET A 118 3.77 -22.11 -8.55
N GLN A 119 2.92 -23.15 -8.46
CA GLN A 119 3.24 -24.50 -8.97
C GLN A 119 3.56 -24.51 -10.47
N ASN A 120 3.01 -23.58 -11.25
CA ASN A 120 3.31 -23.41 -12.67
C ASN A 120 4.63 -22.66 -12.96
N GLY A 121 5.44 -22.37 -11.95
CA GLY A 121 6.73 -21.70 -12.07
C GLY A 121 6.63 -20.16 -12.23
N LEU A 122 5.46 -19.57 -12.14
CA LEU A 122 5.28 -18.12 -12.21
C LEU A 122 5.32 -17.49 -10.80
N ALA A 123 5.96 -16.33 -10.70
CA ALA A 123 5.96 -15.54 -9.48
C ALA A 123 4.62 -14.75 -9.36
N LEU A 124 4.02 -14.81 -8.18
CA LEU A 124 2.83 -14.03 -7.83
C LEU A 124 3.20 -12.94 -6.83
N GLN A 125 2.99 -11.68 -7.20
CA GLN A 125 3.06 -10.58 -6.24
C GLN A 125 1.93 -10.71 -5.22
N ALA A 126 2.28 -10.94 -3.97
CA ALA A 126 1.34 -11.25 -2.90
C ALA A 126 1.01 -10.05 -1.99
N GLY A 127 1.95 -9.13 -1.81
CA GLY A 127 1.76 -7.90 -1.03
C GLY A 127 2.78 -6.83 -1.40
N THR A 128 2.46 -5.57 -1.12
CA THR A 128 3.35 -4.43 -1.41
C THR A 128 3.40 -3.46 -0.24
N SER A 129 4.55 -2.82 -0.10
CA SER A 129 4.75 -1.69 0.82
C SER A 129 5.58 -0.61 0.13
N HIS A 130 5.14 0.63 0.22
CA HIS A 130 5.71 1.76 -0.52
C HIS A 130 6.23 2.84 0.42
N GLU A 131 7.46 3.24 0.21
CA GLU A 131 7.95 4.52 0.69
C GLU A 131 7.53 5.60 -0.30
N LEU A 132 6.66 6.49 0.10
CA LEU A 132 6.18 7.59 -0.74
C LEU A 132 7.09 8.82 -0.66
N GLY A 133 8.03 8.83 0.30
CA GLY A 133 8.84 10.00 0.58
C GLY A 133 7.94 11.19 0.95
N GLN A 134 8.18 12.33 0.32
CA GLN A 134 7.38 13.54 0.48
C GLN A 134 6.58 13.89 -0.80
N ASN A 135 6.50 12.99 -1.77
CA ASN A 135 5.90 13.31 -3.07
C ASN A 135 4.41 13.66 -2.95
N PHE A 136 3.64 12.84 -2.25
CA PHE A 136 2.23 13.12 -1.99
C PHE A 136 2.07 14.26 -0.98
N ALA A 137 2.93 14.33 0.04
CA ALA A 137 2.88 15.41 1.01
C ALA A 137 3.05 16.79 0.36
N LYS A 138 3.94 16.92 -0.62
CA LYS A 138 4.11 18.15 -1.41
C LYS A 138 2.92 18.43 -2.32
N ALA A 139 2.36 17.39 -2.95
CA ALA A 139 1.22 17.55 -3.84
C ALA A 139 -0.06 17.98 -3.11
N PHE A 140 -0.27 17.50 -1.88
CA PHE A 140 -1.45 17.76 -1.06
C PHE A 140 -1.23 18.77 0.06
N GLU A 141 -0.01 19.39 0.14
CA GLU A 141 0.34 20.37 1.17
C GLU A 141 0.21 19.79 2.60
N ILE A 142 0.64 18.55 2.80
CA ILE A 142 0.64 17.89 4.10
C ILE A 142 1.87 18.35 4.88
N ARG A 143 1.70 19.45 5.61
CA ARG A 143 2.76 20.10 6.38
C ARG A 143 2.44 20.09 7.87
N PHE A 144 3.46 20.01 8.67
CA PHE A 144 3.40 20.11 10.12
C PHE A 144 4.44 21.09 10.64
N GLN A 145 4.17 21.70 11.78
CA GLN A 145 5.13 22.49 12.50
C GLN A 145 6.03 21.57 13.32
N ASN A 146 7.33 21.61 13.09
CA ASN A 146 8.32 20.85 13.83
C ASN A 146 8.55 21.42 15.24
N LYS A 147 9.42 20.80 16.05
CA LYS A 147 9.73 21.25 17.42
C LYS A 147 10.41 22.62 17.48
N ALA A 148 11.03 23.06 16.40
CA ALA A 148 11.66 24.37 16.28
C ALA A 148 10.70 25.47 15.81
N GLY A 149 9.45 25.10 15.47
CA GLY A 149 8.44 26.02 14.95
C GLY A 149 8.45 26.18 13.43
N GLU A 150 9.27 25.42 12.71
CA GLU A 150 9.39 25.46 11.27
C GLU A 150 8.38 24.53 10.60
N LEU A 151 7.93 24.89 9.39
CA LEU A 151 7.03 24.07 8.59
C LEU A 151 7.80 23.07 7.73
N GLU A 152 7.48 21.80 7.90
CA GLU A 152 8.05 20.68 7.15
C GLU A 152 6.97 19.85 6.48
N TYR A 153 7.30 19.17 5.37
CA TYR A 153 6.43 18.17 4.75
C TYR A 153 6.56 16.83 5.46
N ALA A 154 5.44 16.15 5.67
CA ALA A 154 5.42 14.81 6.25
C ALA A 154 6.06 13.77 5.30
N TRP A 155 6.63 12.73 5.88
CA TRP A 155 7.09 11.53 5.20
C TRP A 155 6.00 10.47 5.25
N GLN A 156 5.73 9.82 4.13
CA GLN A 156 4.56 8.96 4.01
C GLN A 156 4.89 7.56 3.51
N THR A 157 4.06 6.61 3.93
CA THR A 157 4.02 5.25 3.39
C THR A 157 2.61 4.87 2.98
N SER A 158 2.51 3.91 2.08
CA SER A 158 1.28 3.15 1.84
C SER A 158 1.62 1.68 1.61
N TRP A 159 0.75 0.79 2.05
CA TRP A 159 0.96 -0.65 1.96
C TRP A 159 -0.37 -1.38 1.84
N GLY A 160 -0.36 -2.55 1.22
CA GLY A 160 -1.59 -3.28 0.98
C GLY A 160 -1.43 -4.73 0.54
N VAL A 161 -2.46 -5.51 0.87
CA VAL A 161 -2.70 -6.87 0.39
C VAL A 161 -4.15 -7.01 -0.04
N SER A 162 -4.39 -7.76 -1.09
CA SER A 162 -5.74 -7.96 -1.64
C SER A 162 -6.16 -9.43 -1.58
N THR A 163 -7.39 -9.70 -1.98
CA THR A 163 -7.91 -11.05 -2.18
C THR A 163 -7.09 -11.90 -3.15
N ARG A 164 -6.11 -11.32 -3.87
CA ARG A 164 -5.09 -12.06 -4.61
C ARG A 164 -4.33 -13.04 -3.73
N LEU A 165 -4.16 -12.72 -2.44
CA LEU A 165 -3.52 -13.63 -1.48
C LEU A 165 -4.29 -14.96 -1.35
N LEU A 166 -5.62 -14.93 -1.41
CA LEU A 166 -6.44 -16.15 -1.42
C LEU A 166 -6.20 -16.98 -2.68
N GLY A 167 -6.08 -16.31 -3.83
CA GLY A 167 -5.67 -16.98 -5.07
C GLY A 167 -4.29 -17.63 -4.94
N GLY A 168 -3.34 -16.93 -4.33
CA GLY A 168 -2.00 -17.46 -4.04
C GLY A 168 -2.06 -18.69 -3.12
N LEU A 169 -2.84 -18.64 -2.05
CA LEU A 169 -3.06 -19.75 -1.13
C LEU A 169 -3.59 -20.99 -1.86
N ILE A 170 -4.64 -20.81 -2.67
CA ILE A 170 -5.24 -21.91 -3.47
C ILE A 170 -4.19 -22.49 -4.44
N MET A 171 -3.50 -21.63 -5.18
CA MET A 171 -2.50 -22.08 -6.18
C MET A 171 -1.26 -22.71 -5.54
N THR A 172 -1.01 -22.50 -4.26
CA THR A 172 0.11 -23.13 -3.53
C THR A 172 -0.28 -24.49 -2.97
N HIS A 173 -1.50 -24.67 -2.48
CA HIS A 173 -1.90 -25.81 -1.67
C HIS A 173 -2.96 -26.70 -2.30
N SER A 174 -3.66 -26.24 -3.33
CA SER A 174 -4.73 -27.02 -3.95
C SER A 174 -4.16 -28.10 -4.85
N ASP A 175 -4.79 -29.26 -4.79
CA ASP A 175 -4.62 -30.34 -5.77
C ASP A 175 -5.70 -30.20 -6.86
N ASP A 176 -5.48 -30.82 -8.00
CA ASP A 176 -6.47 -30.88 -9.10
C ASP A 176 -7.60 -31.88 -8.79
#